data_587aacde8ebd04237a32c9b74b2d68ce
#
_entry.id   587aacde8ebd04237a32c9b74b2d68ce
#
_cell.length_a   1.000
_cell.length_b   1.000
_cell.length_c   1.000
_cell.angle_alpha   90.00
_cell.angle_beta   90.00
_cell.angle_gamma   90.00
#
_symmetry.space_group_name_H-M   'P 1'
#
loop_
_entity.id
_entity.type
_entity.pdbx_description
1 polymer ?
#
loop_
_entity_poly.entity_id
_entity_poly.type
_entity_poly.pdbx_seq_one_letter_code
_entity_poly.pdbx_strand_id
1 'polypeptide(L)'
;SADGENWKECKDYTKTTDTSVSGSWPSRLYTATQMPDDTNYIKIAYPTGNTWQFNMNKLQLTGGEVIPEGKAVVSLDANGGSLPEGTSTKRTLNKGDQAGELPTPTRNRHNFKGWFTQPEGGEKVTEETVVSDSIILYAQWEKSTKAEDVPVYFVDCGANAFSAEGKAYRKDYTDTLKNTVPDQAYSETSGWGFTNPASEVEANGSGDAYTTIRNFKAGNNQKTMTYKFALDAGTYEVVTGFYDPWAQWAGDDRHTKITVADEAGTELAVHEDHKISGSKDSVTLENITLSEAGNVT
;
A
#
# COMPACT_ATOMS: atom_id res chain seq x y z
N SER A 1 -1.28 37.34 7.49
CA SER A 1 -2.16 38.50 7.32
C SER A 1 -3.61 38.06 7.25
N ALA A 2 -4.51 38.80 7.85
CA ALA A 2 -5.97 38.56 7.79
C ALA A 2 -6.61 39.19 6.55
N ASP A 3 -6.08 40.28 6.04
CA ASP A 3 -6.64 41.13 5.00
C ASP A 3 -5.82 41.15 3.69
N GLY A 4 -4.65 40.55 3.67
CA GLY A 4 -3.72 40.58 2.54
C GLY A 4 -2.88 41.85 2.42
N GLU A 5 -3.13 42.86 3.26
CA GLU A 5 -2.45 44.15 3.22
C GLU A 5 -1.51 44.35 4.41
N ASN A 6 -1.96 44.03 5.61
CA ASN A 6 -1.19 44.17 6.85
C ASN A 6 -0.46 42.88 7.20
N TRP A 7 0.86 42.87 7.04
CA TRP A 7 1.68 41.66 7.21
C TRP A 7 2.38 41.65 8.57
N LYS A 8 2.19 40.57 9.33
CA LYS A 8 3.00 40.26 10.52
C LYS A 8 4.04 39.23 10.14
N GLU A 9 5.29 39.47 10.56
CA GLU A 9 6.37 38.50 10.37
C GLU A 9 6.15 37.29 11.26
N CYS A 10 6.20 36.09 10.69
CA CYS A 10 6.22 34.86 11.45
C CYS A 10 7.66 34.67 11.97
N LYS A 11 7.85 34.81 13.28
CA LYS A 11 9.17 34.65 13.96
C LYS A 11 9.35 33.26 14.55
N ASP A 12 8.25 32.57 14.82
CA ASP A 12 8.25 31.26 15.47
C ASP A 12 8.29 30.15 14.42
N TYR A 13 9.45 29.92 13.86
CA TYR A 13 9.68 28.82 12.92
C TYR A 13 10.98 28.08 13.22
N THR A 14 10.96 26.78 12.96
CA THR A 14 12.16 25.95 12.96
C THR A 14 12.73 25.86 11.55
N LYS A 15 14.05 25.90 11.44
CA LYS A 15 14.78 25.74 10.19
C LYS A 15 15.57 24.44 10.25
N THR A 16 15.25 23.51 9.38
CA THR A 16 15.98 22.25 9.25
C THR A 16 16.68 22.23 7.90
N THR A 17 17.95 21.86 7.89
CA THR A 17 18.72 21.66 6.65
C THR A 17 18.65 20.18 6.31
N ASP A 18 18.16 19.86 5.12
CA ASP A 18 18.19 18.50 4.60
C ASP A 18 19.61 18.20 4.09
N THR A 19 20.32 17.34 4.80
CA THR A 19 21.67 16.89 4.46
C THR A 19 21.66 15.65 3.56
N SER A 20 20.49 15.06 3.28
CA SER A 20 20.38 13.89 2.39
C SER A 20 20.56 14.23 0.91
N VAL A 21 20.41 15.51 0.55
CA VAL A 21 20.61 16.00 -0.81
C VAL A 21 22.08 16.42 -0.98
N SER A 22 22.83 15.66 -1.78
CA SER A 22 24.19 16.01 -2.14
C SER A 22 24.18 17.11 -3.21
N GLY A 23 24.86 18.22 -2.93
CA GLY A 23 25.03 19.31 -3.88
C GLY A 23 25.40 20.64 -3.21
N SER A 24 25.80 21.64 -4.02
CA SER A 24 26.19 22.96 -3.53
C SER A 24 25.06 23.78 -2.92
N TRP A 25 23.82 23.28 -2.99
CA TRP A 25 22.61 23.99 -2.57
C TRP A 25 21.71 23.07 -1.73
N PRO A 26 21.95 22.94 -0.42
CA PRO A 26 21.13 22.10 0.45
C PRO A 26 19.70 22.62 0.53
N SER A 27 18.74 21.71 0.43
CA SER A 27 17.33 22.02 0.70
C SER A 27 17.14 22.45 2.15
N ARG A 28 16.26 23.42 2.37
CA ARG A 28 15.94 23.92 3.72
C ARG A 28 14.43 23.83 3.93
N LEU A 29 14.04 23.19 5.03
CA LEU A 29 12.66 23.13 5.47
C LEU A 29 12.44 24.20 6.56
N TYR A 30 11.46 25.05 6.35
CA TYR A 30 10.99 26.02 7.34
C TYR A 30 9.62 25.55 7.83
N THR A 31 9.49 25.31 9.10
CA THR A 31 8.24 24.89 9.74
C THR A 31 7.80 25.94 10.74
N ALA A 32 6.69 26.59 10.48
CA ALA A 32 6.01 27.45 11.45
C ALA A 32 4.93 26.63 12.15
N THR A 33 4.97 26.58 13.46
CA THR A 33 4.11 25.73 14.31
C THR A 33 2.86 26.46 14.80
N GLN A 34 2.86 27.78 14.77
CA GLN A 34 1.70 28.58 15.16
C GLN A 34 1.51 29.74 14.18
N MET A 35 0.33 29.80 13.59
CA MET A 35 -0.14 30.97 12.87
C MET A 35 -1.25 31.64 13.68
N PRO A 36 -1.41 32.97 13.62
CA PRO A 36 -2.57 33.64 14.20
C PRO A 36 -3.87 33.05 13.68
N ASP A 37 -4.89 32.96 14.53
CA ASP A 37 -6.19 32.34 14.20
C ASP A 37 -6.93 33.04 13.06
N ASP A 38 -6.59 34.30 12.78
CA ASP A 38 -7.15 35.14 11.73
C ASP A 38 -6.32 35.17 10.43
N THR A 39 -5.40 34.20 10.25
CA THR A 39 -4.52 34.16 9.09
C THR A 39 -5.23 33.67 7.84
N ASN A 40 -5.60 34.58 6.93
CA ASN A 40 -6.20 34.25 5.64
C ASN A 40 -5.18 34.26 4.49
N TYR A 41 -4.06 34.94 4.65
CA TYR A 41 -3.04 35.09 3.62
C TYR A 41 -1.64 34.81 4.16
N ILE A 42 -0.83 34.13 3.37
CA ILE A 42 0.58 33.84 3.64
C ILE A 42 1.42 34.49 2.54
N LYS A 43 2.41 35.29 2.95
CA LYS A 43 3.37 35.87 2.03
C LYS A 43 4.76 35.30 2.32
N ILE A 44 5.36 34.74 1.30
CA ILE A 44 6.75 34.31 1.32
C ILE A 44 7.56 35.31 0.52
N ALA A 45 8.44 36.05 1.17
CA ALA A 45 9.23 37.10 0.54
C ALA A 45 10.71 36.85 0.77
N TYR A 46 11.50 37.15 -0.25
CA TYR A 46 12.95 37.19 -0.15
C TYR A 46 13.42 38.59 0.29
N PRO A 47 14.43 38.71 1.15
CA PRO A 47 14.97 40.02 1.52
C PRO A 47 15.45 40.78 0.29
N THR A 48 15.12 42.05 0.20
CA THR A 48 15.54 42.94 -0.90
C THR A 48 17.07 43.07 -0.92
N GLY A 49 17.65 43.02 -2.11
CA GLY A 49 19.09 43.21 -2.34
C GLY A 49 19.88 41.99 -2.78
N ASN A 50 19.27 40.85 -2.92
CA ASN A 50 19.94 39.63 -3.38
C ASN A 50 19.49 39.26 -4.81
N THR A 51 20.43 39.00 -5.70
CA THR A 51 20.19 38.68 -7.11
C THR A 51 19.93 37.18 -7.38
N TRP A 52 19.81 36.35 -6.33
CA TRP A 52 19.65 34.91 -6.44
C TRP A 52 18.20 34.52 -6.65
N GLN A 53 17.96 33.48 -7.44
CA GLN A 53 16.63 32.96 -7.68
C GLN A 53 16.05 32.30 -6.41
N PHE A 54 14.76 32.57 -6.14
CA PHE A 54 13.98 31.88 -5.12
C PHE A 54 13.30 30.65 -5.75
N ASN A 55 13.67 29.46 -5.32
CA ASN A 55 13.06 28.22 -5.75
C ASN A 55 12.33 27.58 -4.58
N MET A 56 11.04 27.34 -4.71
CA MET A 56 10.21 26.65 -3.75
C MET A 56 9.72 25.34 -4.36
N ASN A 57 10.13 24.21 -3.79
CA ASN A 57 9.79 22.88 -4.29
C ASN A 57 8.49 22.34 -3.68
N LYS A 58 8.14 22.78 -2.47
CA LYS A 58 6.93 22.35 -1.77
C LYS A 58 6.44 23.41 -0.82
N LEU A 59 5.14 23.69 -0.85
CA LEU A 59 4.41 24.39 0.19
C LEU A 59 3.33 23.45 0.74
N GLN A 60 3.36 23.17 2.02
CA GLN A 60 2.36 22.38 2.71
C GLN A 60 1.77 23.21 3.84
N LEU A 61 0.46 23.36 3.83
CA LEU A 61 -0.31 23.95 4.91
C LEU A 61 -1.06 22.83 5.61
N THR A 62 -0.86 22.73 6.91
CA THR A 62 -1.60 21.80 7.75
C THR A 62 -2.42 22.64 8.72
N GLY A 63 -3.74 22.63 8.55
CA GLY A 63 -4.68 23.28 9.45
C GLY A 63 -5.11 22.31 10.55
N GLY A 64 -5.23 22.80 11.79
CA GLY A 64 -5.96 22.12 12.84
C GLY A 64 -7.45 22.51 12.74
N GLU A 65 -8.35 21.55 12.99
CA GLU A 65 -9.76 21.87 13.17
C GLU A 65 -9.93 22.72 14.46
N VAL A 66 -10.57 23.88 14.34
CA VAL A 66 -10.92 24.67 15.52
C VAL A 66 -12.02 23.95 16.27
N ILE A 67 -11.66 23.39 17.41
CA ILE A 67 -12.64 22.71 18.26
C ILE A 67 -13.32 23.77 19.12
N PRO A 68 -14.66 23.98 19.01
CA PRO A 68 -15.37 24.95 19.81
C PRO A 68 -15.20 24.67 21.31
N GLU A 69 -15.27 25.72 22.13
CA GLU A 69 -15.25 25.59 23.59
C GLU A 69 -16.32 24.62 24.08
N GLY A 70 -15.99 23.78 25.04
CA GLY A 70 -16.89 22.75 25.57
C GLY A 70 -17.03 21.51 24.68
N LYS A 71 -16.35 21.44 23.53
CA LYS A 71 -16.34 20.29 22.64
C LYS A 71 -15.04 19.50 22.72
N ALA A 72 -15.11 18.22 22.34
CA ALA A 72 -14.00 17.31 22.16
C ALA A 72 -14.17 16.56 20.84
N VAL A 73 -13.06 16.23 20.18
CA VAL A 73 -13.05 15.43 18.95
C VAL A 73 -12.53 14.03 19.24
N VAL A 74 -13.31 13.03 18.89
CA VAL A 74 -12.86 11.63 18.86
C VAL A 74 -12.44 11.32 17.42
N SER A 75 -11.18 10.97 17.25
CA SER A 75 -10.61 10.52 15.97
C SER A 75 -10.37 9.02 16.01
N LEU A 76 -10.64 8.31 14.91
CA LEU A 76 -10.45 6.87 14.80
C LEU A 76 -9.29 6.56 13.87
N ASP A 77 -8.31 5.81 14.36
CA ASP A 77 -7.22 5.24 13.59
C ASP A 77 -7.34 3.72 13.60
N ALA A 78 -7.60 3.14 12.43
CA ALA A 78 -7.76 1.70 12.28
C ALA A 78 -6.44 0.91 12.51
N ASN A 79 -5.31 1.59 12.72
CA ASN A 79 -4.01 1.02 13.09
C ASN A 79 -3.63 -0.21 12.22
N GLY A 80 -3.65 0.00 10.92
CA GLY A 80 -3.35 -1.03 9.92
C GLY A 80 -4.55 -1.89 9.49
N GLY A 81 -5.73 -1.64 10.01
CA GLY A 81 -7.01 -2.17 9.52
C GLY A 81 -7.75 -1.20 8.62
N SER A 82 -9.02 -1.50 8.33
CA SER A 82 -9.93 -0.67 7.54
C SER A 82 -11.23 -0.46 8.31
N LEU A 83 -11.74 0.77 8.30
CA LEU A 83 -13.05 1.08 8.82
C LEU A 83 -14.14 0.64 7.83
N PRO A 84 -15.36 0.33 8.29
CA PRO A 84 -16.50 0.08 7.40
C PRO A 84 -16.71 1.25 6.44
N GLU A 85 -17.17 0.96 5.23
CA GLU A 85 -17.46 1.97 4.23
C GLU A 85 -18.48 3.02 4.75
N GLY A 86 -18.22 4.29 4.44
CA GLY A 86 -19.07 5.39 4.92
C GLY A 86 -18.84 5.82 6.37
N THR A 87 -17.94 5.15 7.10
CA THR A 87 -17.63 5.52 8.50
C THR A 87 -16.80 6.81 8.55
N SER A 88 -17.27 7.80 9.30
CA SER A 88 -16.48 9.00 9.60
C SER A 88 -15.35 8.67 10.55
N THR A 89 -14.12 9.08 10.18
CA THR A 89 -12.94 8.92 11.04
C THR A 89 -12.89 9.91 12.20
N LYS A 90 -13.79 10.90 12.24
CA LYS A 90 -13.87 11.91 13.30
C LYS A 90 -15.30 12.22 13.64
N ARG A 91 -15.56 12.49 14.92
CA ARG A 91 -16.81 13.06 15.42
C ARG A 91 -16.57 14.02 16.56
N THR A 92 -17.40 15.04 16.65
CA THR A 92 -17.34 16.06 17.72
C THR A 92 -18.44 15.78 18.73
N LEU A 93 -18.05 15.75 20.00
CA LEU A 93 -18.92 15.52 21.17
C LEU A 93 -18.86 16.74 22.11
N ASN A 94 -19.79 16.86 23.06
CA ASN A 94 -19.55 17.75 24.20
C ASN A 94 -18.55 17.08 25.15
N LYS A 95 -17.71 17.88 25.81
CA LYS A 95 -16.88 17.37 26.88
C LYS A 95 -17.75 16.81 27.99
N GLY A 96 -17.49 15.59 28.40
CA GLY A 96 -18.28 14.87 29.38
C GLY A 96 -19.34 13.93 28.81
N ASP A 97 -19.58 13.97 27.50
CA ASP A 97 -20.42 12.96 26.83
C ASP A 97 -19.71 11.61 26.76
N GLN A 98 -20.48 10.55 26.64
CA GLN A 98 -19.95 9.21 26.37
C GLN A 98 -19.42 9.12 24.94
N ALA A 99 -18.43 8.27 24.72
CA ALA A 99 -17.88 7.99 23.40
C ALA A 99 -18.95 7.52 22.41
N GLY A 100 -19.98 6.83 22.88
CA GLY A 100 -21.08 6.29 22.04
C GLY A 100 -20.61 5.20 21.09
N GLU A 101 -21.46 4.79 20.16
CA GLU A 101 -21.17 3.69 19.24
C GLU A 101 -19.84 3.84 18.53
N LEU A 102 -19.00 2.80 18.63
CA LEU A 102 -17.68 2.73 18.02
C LEU A 102 -17.73 1.66 16.90
N PRO A 103 -17.31 1.99 15.67
CA PRO A 103 -17.34 1.04 14.57
C PRO A 103 -16.40 -0.13 14.82
N THR A 104 -16.71 -1.28 14.27
CA THR A 104 -15.82 -2.44 14.28
C THR A 104 -15.00 -2.44 12.97
N PRO A 105 -13.71 -2.11 13.02
CA PRO A 105 -12.85 -2.18 11.85
C PRO A 105 -12.49 -3.63 11.53
N THR A 106 -11.99 -3.87 10.32
CA THR A 106 -11.49 -5.16 9.89
C THR A 106 -10.00 -5.10 9.59
N ARG A 107 -9.29 -6.18 9.82
CA ARG A 107 -7.91 -6.36 9.42
C ARG A 107 -7.68 -7.82 9.05
N ASN A 108 -7.06 -8.05 7.91
CA ASN A 108 -6.79 -9.39 7.44
C ASN A 108 -5.99 -10.20 8.48
N ARG A 109 -6.40 -11.43 8.74
CA ARG A 109 -5.79 -12.36 9.72
C ARG A 109 -5.70 -11.86 11.17
N HIS A 110 -6.50 -10.87 11.53
CA HIS A 110 -6.50 -10.31 12.88
C HIS A 110 -7.91 -10.22 13.43
N ASN A 111 -8.05 -10.51 14.71
CA ASN A 111 -9.27 -10.27 15.49
C ASN A 111 -9.18 -8.89 16.12
N PHE A 112 -10.25 -8.13 16.03
CA PHE A 112 -10.35 -6.83 16.67
C PHE A 112 -10.47 -6.97 18.19
N LYS A 113 -9.55 -6.36 18.94
CA LYS A 113 -9.53 -6.36 20.41
C LYS A 113 -10.35 -5.24 21.01
N GLY A 114 -10.54 -4.16 20.26
CA GLY A 114 -11.22 -2.95 20.72
C GLY A 114 -10.47 -1.68 20.33
N TRP A 115 -11.05 -0.58 20.72
CA TRP A 115 -10.46 0.75 20.61
C TRP A 115 -9.65 1.09 21.88
N PHE A 116 -8.48 1.69 21.70
CA PHE A 116 -7.55 2.02 22.78
C PHE A 116 -7.00 3.42 22.63
N THR A 117 -6.52 4.01 23.72
CA THR A 117 -5.91 5.36 23.76
C THR A 117 -4.53 5.44 23.12
N GLN A 118 -3.90 4.29 22.84
CA GLN A 118 -2.57 4.18 22.22
C GLN A 118 -2.56 3.10 21.12
N PRO A 119 -1.66 3.20 20.13
CA PRO A 119 -1.53 2.18 19.08
C PRO A 119 -1.19 0.79 19.62
N GLU A 120 -0.49 0.73 20.75
CA GLU A 120 -0.12 -0.48 21.48
C GLU A 120 -0.23 -0.23 22.98
N GLY A 121 -0.88 -1.12 23.70
CA GLY A 121 -1.21 -0.89 25.12
C GLY A 121 -2.26 0.21 25.30
N GLY A 122 -2.10 1.03 26.34
CA GLY A 122 -3.06 2.08 26.67
C GLY A 122 -4.35 1.55 27.29
N GLU A 123 -5.31 2.45 27.50
CA GLU A 123 -6.62 2.13 28.10
C GLU A 123 -7.63 1.78 27.00
N LYS A 124 -8.43 0.74 27.25
CA LYS A 124 -9.53 0.37 26.36
C LYS A 124 -10.68 1.36 26.49
N VAL A 125 -11.16 1.83 25.35
CA VAL A 125 -12.28 2.75 25.25
C VAL A 125 -13.50 1.97 24.76
N THR A 126 -14.63 2.16 25.45
CA THR A 126 -15.93 1.58 25.12
C THR A 126 -16.93 2.68 24.80
N GLU A 127 -18.10 2.31 24.37
CA GLU A 127 -19.23 3.24 24.10
C GLU A 127 -19.60 4.08 25.32
N GLU A 128 -19.40 3.54 26.53
CA GLU A 128 -19.73 4.18 27.81
C GLU A 128 -18.60 5.09 28.35
N THR A 129 -17.42 5.04 27.72
CA THR A 129 -16.28 5.85 28.16
C THR A 129 -16.58 7.33 28.01
N VAL A 130 -16.41 8.09 29.09
CA VAL A 130 -16.61 9.54 29.11
C VAL A 130 -15.42 10.24 28.44
N VAL A 131 -15.70 11.11 27.49
CA VAL A 131 -14.73 11.88 26.73
C VAL A 131 -14.60 13.29 27.32
N SER A 132 -13.56 13.54 28.09
CA SER A 132 -13.28 14.85 28.72
C SER A 132 -12.50 15.79 27.81
N ASP A 133 -11.67 15.26 26.92
CA ASP A 133 -10.83 15.99 25.98
C ASP A 133 -10.74 15.28 24.65
N SER A 134 -10.25 15.99 23.61
CA SER A 134 -10.04 15.37 22.29
C SER A 134 -9.05 14.21 22.37
N ILE A 135 -9.39 13.12 21.71
CA ILE A 135 -8.66 11.86 21.77
C ILE A 135 -8.58 11.19 20.41
N ILE A 136 -7.46 10.50 20.17
CA ILE A 136 -7.32 9.56 19.06
C ILE A 136 -7.48 8.16 19.64
N LEU A 137 -8.40 7.39 19.05
CA LEU A 137 -8.61 6.00 19.40
C LEU A 137 -7.96 5.14 18.32
N TYR A 138 -7.16 4.18 18.76
CA TYR A 138 -6.45 3.25 17.91
C TYR A 138 -7.09 1.87 18.00
N ALA A 139 -7.39 1.27 16.87
CA ALA A 139 -7.77 -0.13 16.83
C ALA A 139 -6.58 -0.98 17.28
N GLN A 140 -6.80 -1.91 18.19
CA GLN A 140 -5.80 -2.92 18.51
C GLN A 140 -6.25 -4.30 18.03
N TRP A 141 -5.27 -5.13 17.70
CA TRP A 141 -5.45 -6.36 16.98
C TRP A 141 -4.77 -7.51 17.68
N GLU A 142 -5.36 -8.68 17.56
CA GLU A 142 -4.78 -9.95 17.93
C GLU A 142 -4.68 -10.81 16.68
N LYS A 143 -3.52 -11.47 16.47
CA LYS A 143 -3.38 -12.38 15.32
C LYS A 143 -4.41 -13.49 15.41
N SER A 144 -5.17 -13.70 14.34
CA SER A 144 -6.13 -14.80 14.27
C SER A 144 -5.40 -16.13 14.33
N THR A 145 -5.90 -17.06 15.16
CA THR A 145 -5.43 -18.44 15.20
C THR A 145 -6.24 -19.36 14.28
N LYS A 146 -7.25 -18.81 13.58
CA LYS A 146 -8.03 -19.55 12.61
C LYS A 146 -7.14 -19.93 11.44
N ALA A 147 -7.19 -21.21 11.03
CA ALA A 147 -6.56 -21.65 9.80
C ALA A 147 -7.23 -20.92 8.63
N GLU A 148 -6.47 -20.14 7.93
CA GLU A 148 -6.89 -19.41 6.72
C GLU A 148 -5.88 -19.72 5.63
N ASP A 149 -6.33 -19.69 4.39
CA ASP A 149 -5.44 -19.72 3.25
C ASP A 149 -4.52 -18.50 3.30
N VAL A 150 -3.23 -18.73 3.21
CA VAL A 150 -2.21 -17.67 3.35
C VAL A 150 -1.32 -17.63 2.12
N PRO A 151 -1.01 -16.44 1.59
CA PRO A 151 -0.11 -16.33 0.46
C PRO A 151 1.31 -16.78 0.86
N VAL A 152 1.89 -17.62 0.03
CA VAL A 152 3.27 -18.11 0.15
C VAL A 152 4.21 -17.30 -0.73
N TYR A 153 3.74 -16.87 -1.88
CA TYR A 153 4.43 -15.96 -2.79
C TYR A 153 3.46 -14.88 -3.27
N PHE A 154 3.98 -13.67 -3.45
CA PHE A 154 3.31 -12.58 -4.15
C PHE A 154 4.29 -11.95 -5.13
N VAL A 155 4.05 -12.11 -6.42
CA VAL A 155 4.97 -11.70 -7.47
C VAL A 155 4.39 -10.52 -8.26
N ASP A 156 5.04 -9.38 -8.17
CA ASP A 156 4.78 -8.24 -9.07
C ASP A 156 5.63 -8.43 -10.34
N CYS A 157 5.09 -9.11 -11.35
CA CYS A 157 5.81 -9.53 -12.54
C CYS A 157 6.49 -8.35 -13.26
N GLY A 158 7.82 -8.41 -13.37
CA GLY A 158 8.63 -7.39 -14.02
C GLY A 158 8.96 -6.18 -13.16
N ALA A 159 8.48 -6.09 -11.92
CA ALA A 159 8.74 -4.95 -11.07
C ALA A 159 10.13 -4.98 -10.40
N ASN A 160 10.73 -3.81 -10.24
CA ASN A 160 11.95 -3.61 -9.46
C ASN A 160 11.66 -3.25 -7.99
N ALA A 161 10.42 -2.90 -7.67
CA ALA A 161 9.93 -2.60 -6.33
C ALA A 161 8.48 -3.08 -6.21
N PHE A 162 8.10 -3.55 -5.02
CA PHE A 162 6.72 -3.97 -4.78
C PHE A 162 5.72 -2.86 -5.06
N SER A 163 4.63 -3.19 -5.70
CA SER A 163 3.43 -2.37 -5.85
C SER A 163 2.84 -1.99 -4.49
N ALA A 164 1.84 -1.11 -4.47
CA ALA A 164 1.11 -0.79 -3.24
C ALA A 164 0.45 -2.04 -2.65
N GLU A 165 -0.12 -2.89 -3.52
CA GLU A 165 -0.73 -4.17 -3.15
C GLU A 165 0.31 -5.15 -2.59
N GLY A 166 1.45 -5.34 -3.28
CA GLY A 166 2.54 -6.18 -2.81
C GLY A 166 3.11 -5.75 -1.46
N LYS A 167 3.20 -4.44 -1.21
CA LYS A 167 3.58 -3.90 0.11
C LYS A 167 2.56 -4.21 1.19
N ALA A 168 1.26 -4.14 0.87
CA ALA A 168 0.20 -4.49 1.81
C ALA A 168 0.24 -5.98 2.16
N TYR A 169 0.34 -6.87 1.15
CA TYR A 169 0.53 -8.30 1.38
C TYR A 169 1.74 -8.58 2.26
N ARG A 170 2.89 -7.98 1.99
CA ARG A 170 4.10 -8.17 2.80
C ARG A 170 3.95 -7.70 4.24
N LYS A 171 3.19 -6.65 4.49
CA LYS A 171 2.90 -6.16 5.83
C LYS A 171 2.07 -7.19 6.62
N ASP A 172 1.05 -7.76 5.96
CA ASP A 172 0.07 -8.63 6.62
C ASP A 172 0.53 -10.10 6.70
N TYR A 173 1.44 -10.52 5.81
CA TYR A 173 1.88 -11.91 5.66
C TYR A 173 3.41 -12.09 5.73
N THR A 174 4.10 -11.26 6.53
CA THR A 174 5.57 -11.31 6.68
C THR A 174 6.11 -12.66 7.13
N ASP A 175 5.29 -13.44 7.81
CA ASP A 175 5.62 -14.75 8.36
C ASP A 175 5.34 -15.92 7.39
N THR A 176 4.66 -15.68 6.28
CA THR A 176 4.30 -16.71 5.31
C THR A 176 4.88 -16.48 3.91
N LEU A 177 5.04 -15.21 3.50
CA LEU A 177 5.61 -14.87 2.20
C LEU A 177 7.10 -15.24 2.13
N LYS A 178 7.44 -16.15 1.23
CA LYS A 178 8.82 -16.61 1.00
C LYS A 178 9.64 -15.60 0.17
N ASN A 179 9.01 -14.85 -0.75
CA ASN A 179 9.74 -13.91 -1.58
C ASN A 179 10.01 -12.57 -0.87
N THR A 180 11.24 -12.08 -0.99
CA THR A 180 11.70 -10.81 -0.40
C THR A 180 11.86 -9.68 -1.43
N VAL A 181 11.78 -10.03 -2.72
CA VAL A 181 11.83 -9.11 -3.86
C VAL A 181 10.58 -9.29 -4.71
N PRO A 182 10.18 -8.27 -5.48
CA PRO A 182 8.92 -8.31 -6.25
C PRO A 182 8.96 -9.31 -7.40
N ASP A 183 10.08 -9.41 -8.10
CA ASP A 183 10.30 -10.33 -9.20
C ASP A 183 11.79 -10.60 -9.37
N GLN A 184 12.16 -11.78 -9.89
CA GLN A 184 13.54 -12.15 -10.13
C GLN A 184 13.67 -13.37 -11.07
N ALA A 185 14.87 -13.55 -11.62
CA ALA A 185 15.21 -14.80 -12.26
C ALA A 185 15.32 -15.92 -11.21
N TYR A 186 14.92 -17.12 -11.60
CA TYR A 186 15.05 -18.32 -10.75
C TYR A 186 16.53 -18.60 -10.43
N SER A 187 16.78 -18.99 -9.20
CA SER A 187 18.02 -19.64 -8.78
C SER A 187 17.73 -20.69 -7.71
N GLU A 188 18.59 -21.69 -7.61
CA GLU A 188 18.46 -22.72 -6.55
C GLU A 188 18.54 -22.12 -5.14
N THR A 189 19.27 -21.01 -4.97
CA THR A 189 19.38 -20.30 -3.70
C THR A 189 18.09 -19.58 -3.31
N SER A 190 17.42 -18.95 -4.27
CA SER A 190 16.17 -18.26 -4.01
C SER A 190 14.96 -19.21 -3.94
N GLY A 191 15.04 -20.33 -4.64
CA GLY A 191 13.97 -21.32 -4.75
C GLY A 191 12.77 -20.84 -5.55
N TRP A 192 12.83 -19.66 -6.19
CA TRP A 192 11.72 -19.14 -6.97
C TRP A 192 12.18 -18.11 -8.01
N GLY A 193 11.35 -17.89 -9.03
CA GLY A 193 11.55 -16.86 -10.05
C GLY A 193 11.22 -17.34 -11.44
N PHE A 194 11.35 -16.43 -12.43
CA PHE A 194 11.15 -16.77 -13.83
C PHE A 194 12.34 -17.55 -14.39
N THR A 195 12.05 -18.58 -15.18
CA THR A 195 13.10 -19.42 -15.80
C THR A 195 13.40 -18.99 -17.24
N ASN A 196 12.62 -18.07 -17.77
CA ASN A 196 12.65 -17.69 -19.17
C ASN A 196 13.09 -16.22 -19.33
N PRO A 197 14.33 -15.94 -19.70
CA PRO A 197 14.92 -14.59 -19.72
C PRO A 197 14.47 -13.72 -20.90
N ALA A 198 13.76 -14.26 -21.90
CA ALA A 198 13.44 -13.53 -23.13
C ALA A 198 12.15 -12.68 -23.03
N SER A 199 11.48 -12.66 -21.88
CA SER A 199 10.33 -11.78 -21.69
C SER A 199 10.80 -10.33 -21.50
N GLU A 200 10.07 -9.39 -22.07
CA GLU A 200 10.25 -7.96 -21.85
C GLU A 200 9.42 -7.48 -20.65
N VAL A 201 9.81 -6.36 -20.10
CA VAL A 201 9.10 -5.71 -19.00
C VAL A 201 8.63 -4.34 -19.44
N GLU A 202 7.34 -4.12 -19.28
CA GLU A 202 6.71 -2.83 -19.56
C GLU A 202 6.04 -2.29 -18.31
N ALA A 203 6.06 -0.97 -18.14
CA ALA A 203 5.38 -0.29 -17.06
C ALA A 203 4.15 0.45 -17.58
N ASN A 204 3.00 0.23 -16.98
CA ASN A 204 1.74 0.86 -17.37
C ASN A 204 1.27 1.99 -16.43
N GLY A 205 1.98 2.19 -15.30
CA GLY A 205 1.71 3.28 -14.36
C GLY A 205 0.43 3.12 -13.52
N SER A 206 -0.17 1.94 -13.43
CA SER A 206 -1.43 1.72 -12.71
C SER A 206 -1.32 1.83 -11.19
N GLY A 207 -0.13 1.65 -10.62
CA GLY A 207 0.15 1.75 -9.17
C GLY A 207 -0.22 0.53 -8.33
N ASP A 208 -0.89 -0.46 -8.90
CA ASP A 208 -1.23 -1.77 -8.31
C ASP A 208 -0.31 -2.90 -8.82
N ALA A 209 -0.67 -4.17 -8.62
CA ALA A 209 0.09 -5.32 -9.12
C ALA A 209 0.18 -5.38 -10.65
N TYR A 210 -0.64 -4.60 -11.36
CA TYR A 210 -0.61 -4.47 -12.82
C TYR A 210 0.22 -3.27 -13.30
N THR A 211 0.97 -2.60 -12.43
CA THR A 211 1.85 -1.46 -12.77
C THR A 211 2.93 -1.87 -13.76
N THR A 212 3.45 -3.08 -13.61
CA THR A 212 4.39 -3.71 -14.53
C THR A 212 3.80 -5.00 -15.07
N ILE A 213 4.24 -5.38 -16.25
CA ILE A 213 3.86 -6.64 -16.90
C ILE A 213 5.10 -7.28 -17.52
N ARG A 214 5.14 -8.61 -17.51
CA ARG A 214 6.03 -9.36 -18.39
C ARG A 214 5.27 -9.79 -19.64
N ASN A 215 5.87 -9.55 -20.79
CA ASN A 215 5.29 -9.89 -22.07
C ASN A 215 6.33 -10.46 -23.05
N PHE A 216 5.87 -10.93 -24.19
CA PHE A 216 6.70 -11.22 -25.34
C PHE A 216 6.42 -10.23 -26.46
N LYS A 217 7.48 -9.61 -26.96
CA LYS A 217 7.38 -8.68 -28.08
C LYS A 217 6.88 -9.37 -29.35
N ALA A 218 6.14 -8.63 -30.15
CA ALA A 218 5.70 -9.09 -31.46
C ALA A 218 6.91 -9.53 -32.31
N GLY A 219 6.84 -10.73 -32.89
CA GLY A 219 7.94 -11.33 -33.65
C GLY A 219 8.92 -12.17 -32.81
N ASN A 220 8.79 -12.21 -31.51
CA ASN A 220 9.53 -13.17 -30.67
C ASN A 220 8.95 -14.58 -30.86
N ASN A 221 9.81 -15.54 -31.17
CA ASN A 221 9.39 -16.95 -31.34
C ASN A 221 9.10 -17.64 -30.00
N GLN A 222 9.44 -17.02 -28.90
CA GLN A 222 9.16 -17.57 -27.58
C GLN A 222 7.72 -17.27 -27.19
N LYS A 223 7.00 -18.32 -26.83
CA LYS A 223 5.56 -18.26 -26.55
C LYS A 223 5.18 -18.75 -25.15
N THR A 224 6.17 -19.14 -24.34
CA THR A 224 5.94 -19.67 -23.00
C THR A 224 6.69 -18.83 -21.98
N MET A 225 6.00 -18.37 -20.98
CA MET A 225 6.55 -17.74 -19.79
C MET A 225 6.44 -18.72 -18.63
N THR A 226 7.52 -18.98 -17.94
CA THR A 226 7.55 -19.94 -16.85
C THR A 226 8.14 -19.33 -15.61
N TYR A 227 7.42 -19.48 -14.52
CA TYR A 227 7.92 -19.27 -13.16
C TYR A 227 8.10 -20.61 -12.45
N LYS A 228 9.10 -20.71 -11.61
CA LYS A 228 9.35 -21.89 -10.78
C LYS A 228 9.32 -21.48 -9.32
N PHE A 229 8.67 -22.28 -8.47
CA PHE A 229 8.48 -22.03 -7.05
C PHE A 229 8.76 -23.28 -6.23
N ALA A 230 9.58 -23.14 -5.19
CA ALA A 230 9.76 -24.20 -4.18
C ALA A 230 8.64 -24.12 -3.15
N LEU A 231 7.88 -25.22 -3.03
CA LEU A 231 6.76 -25.35 -2.11
C LEU A 231 6.96 -26.52 -1.16
N ASP A 232 6.42 -26.43 0.03
CA ASP A 232 6.32 -27.54 0.98
C ASP A 232 5.18 -28.49 0.55
N ALA A 233 5.04 -29.65 1.19
CA ALA A 233 3.86 -30.49 1.00
C ALA A 233 2.60 -29.72 1.44
N GLY A 234 1.54 -29.78 0.65
CA GLY A 234 0.32 -29.04 0.93
C GLY A 234 -0.60 -28.93 -0.28
N THR A 235 -1.73 -28.24 -0.08
CA THR A 235 -2.66 -27.89 -1.16
C THR A 235 -2.61 -26.38 -1.38
N TYR A 236 -2.53 -25.97 -2.63
CA TYR A 236 -2.28 -24.60 -3.05
C TYR A 236 -3.32 -24.13 -4.06
N GLU A 237 -3.42 -22.85 -4.15
CA GLU A 237 -4.12 -22.08 -5.18
C GLU A 237 -3.10 -21.20 -5.89
N VAL A 238 -3.20 -21.09 -7.21
CA VAL A 238 -2.40 -20.17 -8.02
C VAL A 238 -3.33 -19.17 -8.69
N VAL A 239 -3.15 -17.89 -8.37
CA VAL A 239 -3.85 -16.78 -9.01
C VAL A 239 -2.90 -16.08 -9.97
N THR A 240 -3.28 -16.02 -11.23
CA THR A 240 -2.49 -15.35 -12.27
C THR A 240 -3.26 -14.13 -12.79
N GLY A 241 -2.70 -12.94 -12.62
CA GLY A 241 -3.28 -11.69 -13.08
C GLY A 241 -2.89 -11.36 -14.53
N PHE A 242 -3.83 -10.85 -15.31
CA PHE A 242 -3.66 -10.48 -16.71
C PHE A 242 -4.15 -9.06 -16.97
N TYR A 243 -3.40 -8.35 -17.79
CA TYR A 243 -3.77 -7.03 -18.30
C TYR A 243 -3.02 -6.73 -19.60
N ASP A 244 -3.73 -6.32 -20.64
CA ASP A 244 -3.14 -5.88 -21.89
C ASP A 244 -3.36 -4.39 -22.13
N PRO A 245 -2.37 -3.52 -21.84
CA PRO A 245 -2.48 -2.09 -22.10
C PRO A 245 -2.57 -1.74 -23.60
N TRP A 246 -2.28 -2.72 -24.48
CA TRP A 246 -2.33 -2.56 -25.95
C TRP A 246 -3.51 -3.29 -26.58
N ALA A 247 -4.51 -3.71 -25.83
CA ALA A 247 -5.65 -4.48 -26.32
C ALA A 247 -6.34 -3.84 -27.54
N GLN A 248 -6.38 -2.51 -27.59
CA GLN A 248 -6.91 -1.76 -28.74
C GLN A 248 -6.18 -2.02 -30.06
N TRP A 249 -4.94 -2.52 -30.02
CA TRP A 249 -4.11 -2.82 -31.18
C TRP A 249 -4.05 -4.31 -31.51
N ALA A 250 -4.44 -5.15 -30.58
CA ALA A 250 -4.23 -6.59 -30.67
C ALA A 250 -5.41 -7.35 -31.26
N GLY A 251 -6.59 -6.74 -31.35
CA GLY A 251 -7.80 -7.46 -31.71
C GLY A 251 -8.16 -8.52 -30.64
N ASP A 252 -8.95 -9.54 -31.07
CA ASP A 252 -9.44 -10.56 -30.15
C ASP A 252 -8.52 -11.80 -30.03
N ASP A 253 -7.26 -11.71 -30.45
CA ASP A 253 -6.42 -12.89 -30.71
C ASP A 253 -5.40 -13.23 -29.63
N ARG A 254 -5.47 -12.60 -28.44
CA ARG A 254 -4.54 -12.89 -27.34
C ARG A 254 -5.13 -13.90 -26.38
N HIS A 255 -4.88 -15.17 -26.69
CA HIS A 255 -5.28 -16.30 -25.88
C HIS A 255 -4.07 -16.95 -25.23
N THR A 256 -4.22 -17.46 -24.01
CA THR A 256 -3.18 -18.16 -23.30
C THR A 256 -3.71 -19.38 -22.57
N LYS A 257 -2.94 -20.45 -22.57
CA LYS A 257 -3.11 -21.60 -21.69
C LYS A 257 -2.26 -21.37 -20.44
N ILE A 258 -2.82 -21.66 -19.29
CA ILE A 258 -2.13 -21.58 -17.99
C ILE A 258 -2.03 -23.01 -17.45
N THR A 259 -0.83 -23.43 -17.13
CA THR A 259 -0.56 -24.77 -16.60
C THR A 259 0.25 -24.66 -15.32
N VAL A 260 -0.10 -25.42 -14.32
CA VAL A 260 0.76 -25.69 -13.16
C VAL A 260 1.20 -27.15 -13.24
N ALA A 261 2.51 -27.38 -13.22
CA ALA A 261 3.10 -28.70 -13.31
C ALA A 261 4.09 -28.94 -12.15
N ASP A 262 4.26 -30.20 -11.76
CA ASP A 262 5.30 -30.61 -10.85
C ASP A 262 6.71 -30.62 -11.51
N GLU A 263 7.74 -30.94 -10.74
CA GLU A 263 9.12 -30.98 -11.22
C GLU A 263 9.35 -32.08 -12.29
N ALA A 264 8.54 -33.11 -12.32
CA ALA A 264 8.56 -34.16 -13.34
C ALA A 264 7.84 -33.76 -14.63
N GLY A 265 7.16 -32.60 -14.63
CA GLY A 265 6.37 -32.08 -15.74
C GLY A 265 4.95 -32.65 -15.80
N THR A 266 4.47 -33.27 -14.70
CA THR A 266 3.08 -33.71 -14.59
C THR A 266 2.17 -32.50 -14.40
N GLU A 267 1.18 -32.32 -15.26
CA GLU A 267 0.19 -31.26 -15.13
C GLU A 267 -0.66 -31.50 -13.87
N LEU A 268 -0.61 -30.56 -12.91
CA LEU A 268 -1.39 -30.60 -11.68
C LEU A 268 -2.69 -29.82 -11.82
N ALA A 269 -2.67 -28.72 -12.57
CA ALA A 269 -3.83 -27.91 -12.88
C ALA A 269 -3.65 -27.18 -14.22
N VAL A 270 -4.75 -27.00 -14.95
CA VAL A 270 -4.74 -26.40 -16.28
C VAL A 270 -5.98 -25.52 -16.48
N HIS A 271 -5.75 -24.34 -17.06
CA HIS A 271 -6.78 -23.51 -17.68
C HIS A 271 -6.47 -23.42 -19.17
N GLU A 272 -7.29 -24.04 -20.00
CA GLU A 272 -6.95 -24.31 -21.40
C GLU A 272 -6.93 -23.07 -22.30
N ASP A 273 -7.79 -22.07 -22.00
CA ASP A 273 -7.94 -20.92 -22.90
C ASP A 273 -8.44 -19.68 -22.13
N HIS A 274 -7.52 -18.75 -21.85
CA HIS A 274 -7.84 -17.46 -21.27
C HIS A 274 -7.60 -16.34 -22.29
N LYS A 275 -8.62 -15.54 -22.51
CA LYS A 275 -8.55 -14.37 -23.39
C LYS A 275 -8.05 -13.17 -22.62
N ILE A 276 -6.84 -12.72 -22.91
CA ILE A 276 -6.26 -11.52 -22.30
C ILE A 276 -6.87 -10.28 -22.94
N SER A 277 -7.34 -9.34 -22.12
CA SER A 277 -8.03 -8.13 -22.57
C SER A 277 -7.40 -6.84 -22.01
N GLY A 278 -7.94 -5.68 -22.42
CA GLY A 278 -7.59 -4.37 -21.85
C GLY A 278 -8.20 -4.12 -20.48
N SER A 279 -8.93 -5.07 -19.92
CA SER A 279 -9.40 -5.04 -18.54
C SER A 279 -8.49 -5.90 -17.66
N LYS A 280 -8.25 -5.44 -16.43
CA LYS A 280 -7.55 -6.25 -15.43
C LYS A 280 -8.44 -7.41 -15.02
N ASP A 281 -7.93 -8.62 -15.09
CA ASP A 281 -8.62 -9.82 -14.66
C ASP A 281 -7.63 -10.86 -14.13
N SER A 282 -8.13 -11.99 -13.64
CA SER A 282 -7.31 -13.07 -13.11
C SER A 282 -7.93 -14.43 -13.38
N VAL A 283 -7.06 -15.43 -13.47
CA VAL A 283 -7.43 -16.85 -13.47
C VAL A 283 -6.93 -17.49 -12.19
N THR A 284 -7.80 -18.24 -11.54
CA THR A 284 -7.48 -19.02 -10.36
C THR A 284 -7.46 -20.50 -10.71
N LEU A 285 -6.36 -21.17 -10.38
CA LEU A 285 -6.20 -22.62 -10.41
C LEU A 285 -6.16 -23.16 -8.99
N GLU A 286 -7.12 -23.97 -8.62
CA GLU A 286 -7.33 -24.48 -7.27
C GLU A 286 -6.91 -25.94 -7.11
N ASN A 287 -6.83 -26.40 -5.86
CA ASN A 287 -6.60 -27.80 -5.50
C ASN A 287 -5.28 -28.41 -6.00
N ILE A 288 -4.25 -27.58 -6.16
CA ILE A 288 -2.91 -28.02 -6.55
C ILE A 288 -2.26 -28.68 -5.34
N THR A 289 -2.19 -30.00 -5.33
CA THR A 289 -1.72 -30.77 -4.16
C THR A 289 -0.33 -31.36 -4.41
N LEU A 290 0.59 -31.07 -3.50
CA LEU A 290 1.91 -31.68 -3.41
C LEU A 290 1.93 -32.63 -2.23
N SER A 291 2.21 -33.91 -2.46
CA SER A 291 2.35 -34.91 -1.39
C SER A 291 3.65 -34.79 -0.60
N GLU A 292 4.66 -34.16 -1.20
CA GLU A 292 5.96 -33.87 -0.62
C GLU A 292 6.45 -32.51 -1.07
N ALA A 293 7.47 -31.97 -0.39
CA ALA A 293 8.08 -30.70 -0.80
C ALA A 293 8.74 -30.84 -2.18
N GLY A 294 8.52 -29.85 -3.05
CA GLY A 294 9.03 -29.89 -4.43
C GLY A 294 8.89 -28.54 -5.13
N ASN A 295 9.32 -28.52 -6.37
CA ASN A 295 9.15 -27.37 -7.24
C ASN A 295 7.89 -27.51 -8.09
N VAL A 296 7.19 -26.40 -8.29
CA VAL A 296 6.12 -26.26 -9.30
C VAL A 296 6.51 -25.21 -10.33
N THR A 297 6.03 -25.41 -11.54
CA THR A 297 6.22 -24.51 -12.69
C THR A 297 4.89 -24.16 -13.32
#